data_90733eb0286a8942ec108cbfa9aae38d
#
_entry.id   90733eb0286a8942ec108cbfa9aae38d
#
_cell.length_a   1.000
_cell.length_b   1.000
_cell.length_c   1.000
_cell.angle_alpha   90.00
_cell.angle_beta   90.00
_cell.angle_gamma   90.00
#
_symmetry.space_group_name_H-M   'P 1'
#
loop_
_entity.id
_entity.type
_entity.pdbx_description
1 polymer ?
#
loop_
_entity_poly.entity_id
_entity_poly.type
_entity_poly.pdbx_seq_one_letter_code
_entity_poly.pdbx_strand_id
1 'polypeptide(L)'
;QQKQANRDMQELAELDKKEMENEYQQFADQYSEMKTQINNDSIIEQLTQEQMKTEQLLKELKNVKATDAREIARLKKELATCRAVIRSYILEIDSLNRLNQNLTAENTRVKGQYAEATRQIEGLNADKQSLSEKVAIAAQLDATGISLTAKNKRGKVTKSLKKCKTLQVNFSIAKNVTAQSGMKTIYVRITTPTGSVLTNGGTFNYENRSLQYSMKRDIEYTGNETAVTTYWNVNEFLSNGTYNVSIFADGNMIGSRNFSFK
;
A
#
# COMPACT_ATOMS: atom_id res chain seq x y z
N GLN A 1 86.68 3.67 36.27
CA GLN A 1 85.45 2.86 36.39
C GLN A 1 84.19 3.75 36.59
N GLN A 2 84.22 4.72 37.51
CA GLN A 2 83.00 5.54 37.83
C GLN A 2 82.58 6.45 36.71
N LYS A 3 83.51 7.01 35.87
CA LYS A 3 83.18 7.80 34.69
C LYS A 3 82.52 6.97 33.57
N GLN A 4 82.91 5.70 33.43
CA GLN A 4 82.32 4.82 32.41
C GLN A 4 80.91 4.41 32.86
N ALA A 5 80.70 4.03 34.11
CA ALA A 5 79.38 3.71 34.62
C ALA A 5 78.38 4.86 34.53
N ASN A 6 78.82 6.12 34.70
CA ASN A 6 78.00 7.30 34.52
C ASN A 6 77.64 7.53 33.07
N ARG A 7 78.51 7.28 32.08
CA ARG A 7 78.26 7.36 30.66
C ARG A 7 77.23 6.30 30.25
N ASP A 8 77.45 5.06 30.70
CA ASP A 8 76.54 3.96 30.34
C ASP A 8 75.16 4.19 30.91
N MET A 9 74.98 4.76 32.10
CA MET A 9 73.70 5.18 32.64
C MET A 9 73.04 6.31 31.87
N GLN A 10 73.80 7.31 31.40
CA GLN A 10 73.32 8.38 30.58
C GLN A 10 72.84 7.87 29.19
N GLU A 11 73.60 6.97 28.59
CA GLU A 11 73.22 6.35 27.31
C GLU A 11 71.92 5.53 27.40
N LEU A 12 71.74 4.77 28.48
CA LEU A 12 70.54 4.02 28.76
C LEU A 12 69.34 4.94 29.01
N ALA A 13 69.50 6.05 29.74
CA ALA A 13 68.47 7.02 30.00
C ALA A 13 68.00 7.74 28.67
N GLU A 14 68.98 8.06 27.79
CA GLU A 14 68.63 8.64 26.46
C GLU A 14 67.93 7.65 25.56
N LEU A 15 68.27 6.35 25.60
CA LEU A 15 67.58 5.30 24.87
C LEU A 15 66.14 5.13 25.35
N ASP A 16 65.93 5.05 26.67
CA ASP A 16 64.58 4.92 27.28
C ASP A 16 63.68 6.13 26.90
N LYS A 17 64.26 7.33 27.00
CA LYS A 17 63.57 8.55 26.55
C LYS A 17 63.18 8.49 25.07
N LYS A 18 64.10 8.05 24.21
CA LYS A 18 63.83 7.95 22.76
C LYS A 18 62.74 6.91 22.43
N GLU A 19 62.71 5.80 23.12
CA GLU A 19 61.65 4.80 23.01
C GLU A 19 60.29 5.39 23.41
N MET A 20 60.22 6.14 24.50
CA MET A 20 59.02 6.85 24.91
C MET A 20 58.56 7.88 23.88
N GLU A 21 59.46 8.67 23.29
CA GLU A 21 59.15 9.61 22.22
C GLU A 21 58.55 8.90 21.02
N ASN A 22 59.11 7.76 20.63
CA ASN A 22 58.56 6.94 19.54
C ASN A 22 57.15 6.40 19.85
N GLU A 23 56.91 5.93 21.07
CA GLU A 23 55.57 5.47 21.46
C GLU A 23 54.55 6.60 21.44
N TYR A 24 54.85 7.79 21.95
CA TYR A 24 53.96 8.95 21.88
C TYR A 24 53.65 9.35 20.44
N GLN A 25 54.66 9.31 19.58
CA GLN A 25 54.47 9.60 18.17
C GLN A 25 53.55 8.56 17.49
N GLN A 26 53.76 7.28 17.79
CA GLN A 26 52.90 6.21 17.27
C GLN A 26 51.43 6.38 17.74
N PHE A 27 51.23 6.78 18.99
CA PHE A 27 49.88 7.03 19.49
C PHE A 27 49.20 8.23 18.81
N ALA A 28 49.94 9.31 18.59
CA ALA A 28 49.42 10.46 17.81
C ALA A 28 49.04 10.05 16.39
N ASP A 29 49.86 9.22 15.73
CA ASP A 29 49.58 8.70 14.40
C ASP A 29 48.37 7.75 14.37
N GLN A 30 48.22 6.90 15.39
CA GLN A 30 47.06 6.02 15.54
C GLN A 30 45.75 6.82 15.72
N TYR A 31 45.77 7.93 16.46
CA TYR A 31 44.56 8.80 16.54
C TYR A 31 44.19 9.38 15.19
N SER A 32 45.16 9.79 14.36
CA SER A 32 44.92 10.24 13.00
C SER A 32 44.27 9.15 12.15
N GLU A 33 44.74 7.93 12.22
CA GLU A 33 44.21 6.78 11.50
C GLU A 33 42.78 6.44 11.98
N MET A 34 42.55 6.37 13.28
CA MET A 34 41.20 6.08 13.85
C MET A 34 40.16 7.08 13.41
N LYS A 35 40.52 8.36 13.27
CA LYS A 35 39.59 9.40 12.76
C LYS A 35 39.10 9.15 11.32
N THR A 36 39.86 8.40 10.53
CA THR A 36 39.47 8.01 9.17
C THR A 36 38.56 6.79 9.14
N GLN A 37 38.56 5.98 10.20
CA GLN A 37 37.81 4.71 10.27
C GLN A 37 36.38 4.87 10.78
N ILE A 38 36.01 6.04 11.27
CA ILE A 38 34.67 6.31 11.83
C ILE A 38 34.09 7.58 11.25
N ASN A 39 32.77 7.54 10.99
CA ASN A 39 32.00 8.68 10.56
C ASN A 39 31.02 9.11 11.66
N ASN A 40 31.60 9.62 12.75
CA ASN A 40 30.87 10.11 13.92
C ASN A 40 31.60 11.34 14.48
N ASP A 41 31.00 12.52 14.30
CA ASP A 41 31.62 13.79 14.65
C ASP A 41 31.97 13.91 16.13
N SER A 42 31.15 13.35 17.02
CA SER A 42 31.42 13.37 18.47
C SER A 42 32.66 12.54 18.85
N ILE A 43 32.81 11.37 18.23
CA ILE A 43 34.00 10.52 18.47
C ILE A 43 35.23 11.12 17.84
N ILE A 44 35.12 11.69 16.63
CA ILE A 44 36.21 12.40 15.96
C ILE A 44 36.71 13.57 16.81
N GLU A 45 35.81 14.33 17.43
CA GLU A 45 36.16 15.40 18.32
C GLU A 45 36.91 14.89 19.56
N GLN A 46 36.41 13.83 20.20
CA GLN A 46 37.08 13.20 21.35
C GLN A 46 38.49 12.67 20.97
N LEU A 47 38.63 11.99 19.84
CA LEU A 47 39.92 11.52 19.32
C LEU A 47 40.86 12.69 19.03
N THR A 48 40.36 13.80 18.51
CA THR A 48 41.16 15.01 18.27
C THR A 48 41.67 15.60 19.57
N GLN A 49 40.86 15.67 20.61
CA GLN A 49 41.30 16.13 21.94
C GLN A 49 42.36 15.24 22.54
N GLU A 50 42.19 13.92 22.48
CA GLU A 50 43.18 12.96 22.99
C GLU A 50 44.48 13.01 22.17
N GLN A 51 44.41 13.21 20.87
CA GLN A 51 45.58 13.39 20.01
C GLN A 51 46.36 14.66 20.39
N MET A 52 45.68 15.77 20.60
CA MET A 52 46.33 17.02 21.03
C MET A 52 47.01 16.86 22.39
N LYS A 53 46.37 16.16 23.32
CA LYS A 53 47.00 15.85 24.65
C LYS A 53 48.24 14.98 24.51
N THR A 54 48.19 13.98 23.64
CA THR A 54 49.34 13.08 23.37
C THR A 54 50.48 13.84 22.72
N GLU A 55 50.20 14.72 21.75
CA GLU A 55 51.23 15.55 21.11
C GLU A 55 51.84 16.57 22.07
N GLN A 56 51.06 17.11 23.02
CA GLN A 56 51.57 17.97 24.07
C GLN A 56 52.52 17.22 25.00
N LEU A 57 52.15 16.01 25.44
CA LEU A 57 53.02 15.16 26.28
C LEU A 57 54.31 14.78 25.56
N LEU A 58 54.26 14.52 24.25
CA LEU A 58 55.45 14.28 23.44
C LEU A 58 56.37 15.52 23.41
N LYS A 59 55.79 16.71 23.27
CA LYS A 59 56.52 17.96 23.27
C LYS A 59 57.19 18.22 24.65
N GLU A 60 56.50 17.93 25.75
CA GLU A 60 57.05 18.00 27.09
C GLU A 60 58.22 17.05 27.22
N LEU A 61 58.07 15.79 26.80
CA LEU A 61 59.11 14.78 26.85
C LEU A 61 60.39 15.19 26.10
N LYS A 62 60.22 15.76 24.91
CA LYS A 62 61.35 16.26 24.10
C LYS A 62 62.15 17.33 24.81
N ASN A 63 61.54 18.12 25.72
CA ASN A 63 62.16 19.22 26.45
C ASN A 63 62.76 18.77 27.79
N VAL A 64 62.45 17.56 28.27
CA VAL A 64 62.95 17.02 29.53
C VAL A 64 64.32 16.37 29.35
N LYS A 65 65.22 16.59 30.31
CA LYS A 65 66.51 15.88 30.29
C LYS A 65 66.31 14.39 30.68
N ALA A 66 66.95 13.51 29.91
CA ALA A 66 66.86 12.07 30.15
C ALA A 66 67.24 11.62 31.58
N THR A 67 68.07 12.45 32.24
CA THR A 67 68.53 12.19 33.65
C THR A 67 67.53 12.72 34.69
N ASP A 68 66.45 13.41 34.32
CA ASP A 68 65.43 13.85 35.25
C ASP A 68 64.45 12.69 35.53
N ALA A 69 64.87 11.81 36.47
CA ALA A 69 64.11 10.59 36.77
C ALA A 69 62.63 10.86 37.17
N ARG A 70 62.35 12.00 37.82
CA ARG A 70 60.99 12.32 38.31
C ARG A 70 60.06 12.66 37.16
N GLU A 71 60.50 13.51 36.26
CA GLU A 71 59.70 13.89 35.07
C GLU A 71 59.57 12.73 34.09
N ILE A 72 60.63 11.95 33.87
CA ILE A 72 60.57 10.74 33.05
C ILE A 72 59.57 9.72 33.63
N ALA A 73 59.58 9.50 34.95
CA ALA A 73 58.61 8.60 35.59
C ALA A 73 57.15 9.10 35.44
N ARG A 74 56.92 10.43 35.58
CA ARG A 74 55.60 11.03 35.35
C ARG A 74 55.12 10.81 33.91
N LEU A 75 55.96 11.12 32.95
CA LEU A 75 55.62 10.96 31.51
C LEU A 75 55.43 9.50 31.13
N LYS A 76 56.18 8.59 31.73
CA LYS A 76 56.00 7.12 31.57
C LYS A 76 54.62 6.64 32.07
N LYS A 77 54.19 7.20 33.20
CA LYS A 77 52.84 6.93 33.75
C LYS A 77 51.72 7.49 32.78
N GLU A 78 51.89 8.71 32.28
CA GLU A 78 51.01 9.29 31.31
C GLU A 78 50.96 8.48 30.00
N LEU A 79 52.09 7.95 29.54
CA LEU A 79 52.17 7.06 28.38
C LEU A 79 51.34 5.78 28.58
N ALA A 80 51.39 5.17 29.76
CA ALA A 80 50.57 4.01 30.10
C ALA A 80 49.09 4.37 30.06
N THR A 81 48.69 5.56 30.52
CA THR A 81 47.33 6.07 30.45
C THR A 81 46.89 6.28 28.99
N CYS A 82 47.71 6.92 28.15
CA CYS A 82 47.48 7.06 26.73
C CYS A 82 47.26 5.71 26.03
N ARG A 83 48.05 4.72 26.35
CA ARG A 83 47.91 3.35 25.79
C ARG A 83 46.55 2.73 26.17
N ALA A 84 46.12 2.88 27.40
CA ALA A 84 44.82 2.39 27.86
C ALA A 84 43.66 3.10 27.15
N VAL A 85 43.74 4.44 26.97
CA VAL A 85 42.75 5.24 26.26
C VAL A 85 42.64 4.83 24.78
N ILE A 86 43.77 4.68 24.09
CA ILE A 86 43.78 4.23 22.67
C ILE A 86 43.14 2.85 22.54
N ARG A 87 43.46 1.90 23.42
CA ARG A 87 42.87 0.57 23.42
C ARG A 87 41.37 0.63 23.59
N SER A 88 40.87 1.48 24.47
CA SER A 88 39.43 1.70 24.69
C SER A 88 38.74 2.21 23.42
N TYR A 89 39.32 3.21 22.76
CA TYR A 89 38.72 3.75 21.49
C TYR A 89 38.77 2.76 20.33
N ILE A 90 39.84 1.95 20.23
CA ILE A 90 39.91 0.88 19.21
C ILE A 90 38.74 -0.10 19.38
N LEU A 91 38.45 -0.53 20.61
CA LEU A 91 37.34 -1.43 20.89
C LEU A 91 35.99 -0.79 20.63
N GLU A 92 35.84 0.50 20.99
CA GLU A 92 34.59 1.25 20.74
C GLU A 92 34.33 1.41 19.24
N ILE A 93 35.33 1.80 18.46
CA ILE A 93 35.22 1.97 16.99
C ILE A 93 34.90 0.63 16.32
N ASP A 94 35.56 -0.46 16.71
CA ASP A 94 35.27 -1.79 16.19
C ASP A 94 33.81 -2.21 16.47
N SER A 95 33.35 -1.98 17.70
CA SER A 95 31.96 -2.26 18.10
C SER A 95 30.95 -1.45 17.30
N LEU A 96 31.18 -0.14 17.10
CA LEU A 96 30.32 0.74 16.32
C LEU A 96 30.30 0.36 14.84
N ASN A 97 31.44 -0.01 14.27
CA ASN A 97 31.51 -0.46 12.87
C ASN A 97 30.74 -1.77 12.66
N ARG A 98 30.84 -2.72 13.58
CA ARG A 98 30.03 -3.95 13.55
C ARG A 98 28.53 -3.65 13.65
N LEU A 99 28.15 -2.77 14.57
CA LEU A 99 26.77 -2.36 14.71
C LEU A 99 26.23 -1.72 13.41
N ASN A 100 27.00 -0.82 12.81
CA ASN A 100 26.64 -0.18 11.55
C ASN A 100 26.48 -1.19 10.40
N GLN A 101 27.38 -2.17 10.30
CA GLN A 101 27.26 -3.23 9.30
C GLN A 101 26.00 -4.05 9.51
N ASN A 102 25.70 -4.45 10.74
CA ASN A 102 24.50 -5.20 11.07
C ASN A 102 23.22 -4.41 10.78
N LEU A 103 23.18 -3.14 11.18
CA LEU A 103 22.05 -2.26 10.92
C LEU A 103 21.84 -2.03 9.41
N THR A 104 22.91 -1.88 8.64
CA THR A 104 22.83 -1.74 7.18
C THR A 104 22.28 -3.01 6.54
N ALA A 105 22.75 -4.17 6.95
CA ALA A 105 22.26 -5.46 6.46
C ALA A 105 20.78 -5.66 6.82
N GLU A 106 20.40 -5.35 8.07
CA GLU A 106 19.00 -5.44 8.49
C GLU A 106 18.09 -4.45 7.76
N ASN A 107 18.54 -3.22 7.57
CA ASN A 107 17.79 -2.21 6.82
C ASN A 107 17.53 -2.67 5.38
N THR A 108 18.55 -3.24 4.73
CA THR A 108 18.41 -3.80 3.38
C THR A 108 17.40 -4.96 3.34
N ARG A 109 17.47 -5.86 4.33
CA ARG A 109 16.53 -6.98 4.47
C ARG A 109 15.09 -6.49 4.66
N VAL A 110 14.89 -5.56 5.59
CA VAL A 110 13.57 -4.98 5.88
C VAL A 110 13.00 -4.26 4.67
N LYS A 111 13.80 -3.47 3.96
CA LYS A 111 13.38 -2.82 2.71
C LYS A 111 12.95 -3.82 1.64
N GLY A 112 13.69 -4.93 1.51
CA GLY A 112 13.32 -6.02 0.61
C GLY A 112 11.99 -6.66 0.97
N GLN A 113 11.79 -6.96 2.26
CA GLN A 113 10.52 -7.51 2.75
C GLN A 113 9.34 -6.54 2.54
N TYR A 114 9.55 -5.26 2.79
CA TYR A 114 8.55 -4.23 2.57
C TYR A 114 8.15 -4.13 1.08
N ALA A 115 9.14 -4.12 0.19
CA ALA A 115 8.89 -4.09 -1.25
C ALA A 115 8.12 -5.33 -1.73
N GLU A 116 8.45 -6.51 -1.20
CA GLU A 116 7.74 -7.75 -1.52
C GLU A 116 6.29 -7.74 -1.00
N ALA A 117 6.09 -7.30 0.27
CA ALA A 117 4.75 -7.17 0.83
C ALA A 117 3.88 -6.18 0.05
N THR A 118 4.47 -5.07 -0.40
CA THR A 118 3.76 -4.08 -1.23
C THR A 118 3.30 -4.69 -2.56
N ARG A 119 4.16 -5.44 -3.25
CA ARG A 119 3.79 -6.14 -4.50
C ARG A 119 2.65 -7.16 -4.29
N GLN A 120 2.71 -7.91 -3.17
CA GLN A 120 1.64 -8.85 -2.85
C GLN A 120 0.31 -8.15 -2.58
N ILE A 121 0.31 -7.02 -1.85
CA ILE A 121 -0.89 -6.21 -1.60
C ILE A 121 -1.46 -5.68 -2.93
N GLU A 122 -0.62 -5.16 -3.81
CA GLU A 122 -1.07 -4.66 -5.13
C GLU A 122 -1.68 -5.79 -5.97
N GLY A 123 -1.05 -6.97 -6.00
CA GLY A 123 -1.58 -8.15 -6.67
C GLY A 123 -2.93 -8.61 -6.11
N LEU A 124 -3.04 -8.71 -4.78
CA LEU A 124 -4.30 -9.08 -4.12
C LEU A 124 -5.41 -8.05 -4.35
N ASN A 125 -5.09 -6.76 -4.39
CA ASN A 125 -6.07 -5.72 -4.70
C ASN A 125 -6.58 -5.82 -6.14
N ALA A 126 -5.70 -6.09 -7.11
CA ALA A 126 -6.08 -6.31 -8.50
C ALA A 126 -6.97 -7.56 -8.64
N ASP A 127 -6.61 -8.66 -7.98
CA ASP A 127 -7.41 -9.89 -7.97
C ASP A 127 -8.78 -9.67 -7.34
N LYS A 128 -8.83 -8.96 -6.20
CA LYS A 128 -10.08 -8.59 -5.52
C LYS A 128 -10.99 -7.77 -6.43
N GLN A 129 -10.44 -6.79 -7.14
CA GLN A 129 -11.21 -5.97 -8.08
C GLN A 129 -11.75 -6.82 -9.23
N SER A 130 -10.92 -7.64 -9.86
CA SER A 130 -11.31 -8.55 -10.94
C SER A 130 -12.41 -9.53 -10.50
N LEU A 131 -12.26 -10.12 -9.29
CA LEU A 131 -13.29 -10.99 -8.73
C LEU A 131 -14.59 -10.24 -8.45
N SER A 132 -14.52 -9.03 -7.90
CA SER A 132 -15.69 -8.20 -7.62
C SER A 132 -16.48 -7.89 -8.89
N GLU A 133 -15.80 -7.54 -9.98
CA GLU A 133 -16.41 -7.31 -11.29
C GLU A 133 -17.08 -8.58 -11.84
N LYS A 134 -16.40 -9.72 -11.78
CA LYS A 134 -16.98 -11.01 -12.20
C LYS A 134 -18.20 -11.40 -11.39
N VAL A 135 -18.17 -11.19 -10.08
CA VAL A 135 -19.31 -11.45 -9.19
C VAL A 135 -20.46 -10.51 -9.52
N ALA A 136 -20.21 -9.23 -9.79
CA ALA A 136 -21.24 -8.27 -10.17
C ALA A 136 -21.94 -8.67 -11.47
N ILE A 137 -21.19 -9.12 -12.49
CA ILE A 137 -21.74 -9.64 -13.75
C ILE A 137 -22.55 -10.92 -13.50
N ALA A 138 -22.02 -11.86 -12.74
CA ALA A 138 -22.69 -13.12 -12.41
C ALA A 138 -23.95 -12.93 -11.56
N ALA A 139 -24.01 -11.87 -10.75
CA ALA A 139 -25.13 -11.52 -9.91
C ALA A 139 -26.25 -10.77 -10.65
N GLN A 140 -26.01 -10.37 -11.91
CA GLN A 140 -27.01 -9.67 -12.71
C GLN A 140 -28.23 -10.58 -12.93
N LEU A 141 -29.41 -10.04 -12.70
CA LEU A 141 -30.67 -10.74 -12.93
C LEU A 141 -30.93 -10.87 -14.45
N ASP A 142 -31.69 -11.89 -14.80
CA ASP A 142 -32.13 -12.14 -16.19
C ASP A 142 -33.64 -12.38 -16.23
N ALA A 143 -34.34 -11.67 -17.11
CA ALA A 143 -35.78 -11.83 -17.35
C ALA A 143 -35.99 -12.71 -18.56
N THR A 144 -36.67 -13.83 -18.37
CA THR A 144 -36.97 -14.81 -19.37
C THR A 144 -38.48 -14.92 -19.61
N GLY A 145 -38.89 -15.50 -20.73
CA GLY A 145 -40.30 -15.75 -21.03
C GLY A 145 -41.15 -14.50 -21.15
N ILE A 146 -40.57 -13.37 -21.58
CA ILE A 146 -41.27 -12.09 -21.70
C ILE A 146 -42.41 -12.24 -22.70
N SER A 147 -43.62 -11.86 -22.27
CA SER A 147 -44.84 -11.79 -23.11
C SER A 147 -45.59 -10.51 -22.89
N LEU A 148 -46.19 -10.01 -23.97
CA LEU A 148 -47.08 -8.83 -23.96
C LEU A 148 -48.44 -9.24 -24.49
N THR A 149 -49.46 -9.07 -23.65
CA THR A 149 -50.84 -9.46 -24.00
C THR A 149 -51.79 -8.28 -23.84
N ALA A 150 -52.53 -8.00 -24.89
CA ALA A 150 -53.61 -7.01 -24.85
C ALA A 150 -54.90 -7.64 -24.32
N LYS A 151 -55.53 -7.01 -23.32
CA LYS A 151 -56.81 -7.45 -22.73
C LYS A 151 -57.89 -6.41 -22.91
N ASN A 152 -59.11 -6.88 -23.22
CA ASN A 152 -60.28 -6.03 -23.38
C ASN A 152 -60.91 -5.68 -21.99
N LYS A 153 -61.99 -4.91 -21.99
CA LYS A 153 -62.73 -4.48 -20.80
C LYS A 153 -63.20 -5.67 -19.90
N ARG A 154 -63.40 -6.84 -20.52
CA ARG A 154 -63.79 -8.06 -19.80
C ARG A 154 -62.59 -8.91 -19.29
N GLY A 155 -61.37 -8.40 -19.45
CA GLY A 155 -60.14 -9.12 -19.07
C GLY A 155 -59.80 -10.25 -20.04
N LYS A 156 -60.46 -10.41 -21.18
CA LYS A 156 -60.14 -11.43 -22.19
C LYS A 156 -59.10 -10.93 -23.17
N VAL A 157 -58.23 -11.81 -23.61
CA VAL A 157 -57.19 -11.52 -24.63
C VAL A 157 -57.86 -11.03 -25.90
N THR A 158 -57.31 -9.94 -26.45
CA THR A 158 -57.76 -9.39 -27.73
C THR A 158 -56.57 -9.16 -28.65
N LYS A 159 -56.74 -9.41 -29.95
CA LYS A 159 -55.73 -9.06 -30.96
C LYS A 159 -55.90 -7.60 -31.43
N SER A 160 -57.04 -6.98 -31.18
CA SER A 160 -57.33 -5.59 -31.59
C SER A 160 -56.93 -4.61 -30.49
N LEU A 161 -55.94 -3.77 -30.75
CA LEU A 161 -55.52 -2.69 -29.85
C LEU A 161 -56.63 -1.64 -29.62
N LYS A 162 -57.53 -1.44 -30.56
CA LYS A 162 -58.70 -0.55 -30.41
C LYS A 162 -59.62 -1.00 -29.25
N LYS A 163 -59.68 -2.30 -28.99
CA LYS A 163 -60.47 -2.88 -27.88
C LYS A 163 -59.66 -3.11 -26.60
N CYS A 164 -58.37 -2.85 -26.65
CA CYS A 164 -57.46 -3.02 -25.50
C CYS A 164 -57.78 -2.00 -24.41
N LYS A 165 -57.88 -2.47 -23.18
CA LYS A 165 -58.02 -1.64 -21.96
C LYS A 165 -56.86 -1.83 -21.02
N THR A 166 -56.16 -2.95 -21.12
CA THR A 166 -55.02 -3.27 -20.28
C THR A 166 -53.97 -4.03 -21.09
N LEU A 167 -52.73 -3.60 -21.00
CA LEU A 167 -51.59 -4.37 -21.46
C LEU A 167 -51.00 -5.13 -20.28
N GLN A 168 -50.87 -6.44 -20.45
CA GLN A 168 -50.28 -7.32 -19.45
C GLN A 168 -48.90 -7.78 -19.92
N VAL A 169 -47.91 -7.62 -19.07
CA VAL A 169 -46.56 -8.13 -19.30
C VAL A 169 -46.28 -9.24 -18.27
N ASN A 170 -45.97 -10.44 -18.75
CA ASN A 170 -45.52 -11.55 -17.93
C ASN A 170 -44.10 -11.90 -18.30
N PHE A 171 -43.32 -12.26 -17.28
CA PHE A 171 -41.95 -12.75 -17.40
C PHE A 171 -41.56 -13.52 -16.15
N SER A 172 -40.47 -14.26 -16.20
CA SER A 172 -39.84 -14.88 -15.04
C SER A 172 -38.45 -14.28 -14.83
N ILE A 173 -38.11 -13.99 -13.61
CA ILE A 173 -36.71 -13.72 -13.25
C ILE A 173 -36.06 -15.08 -13.05
N ALA A 174 -35.01 -15.35 -13.83
CA ALA A 174 -34.32 -16.63 -13.79
C ALA A 174 -33.65 -16.89 -12.42
N LYS A 175 -33.48 -18.16 -12.09
CA LYS A 175 -32.71 -18.57 -10.92
C LYS A 175 -31.28 -18.03 -10.98
N ASN A 176 -30.84 -17.32 -9.95
CA ASN A 176 -29.48 -16.83 -9.83
C ASN A 176 -29.04 -16.88 -8.37
N VAL A 177 -28.16 -17.85 -8.05
CA VAL A 177 -27.65 -18.07 -6.69
C VAL A 177 -26.60 -17.03 -6.26
N THR A 178 -26.04 -16.28 -7.22
CA THR A 178 -25.06 -15.25 -6.97
C THR A 178 -25.73 -13.90 -6.70
N ALA A 179 -26.95 -13.69 -7.21
CA ALA A 179 -27.69 -12.48 -6.97
C ALA A 179 -28.12 -12.36 -5.49
N GLN A 180 -28.01 -11.15 -4.97
CA GLN A 180 -28.43 -10.88 -3.59
C GLN A 180 -29.96 -11.07 -3.45
N SER A 181 -30.37 -11.89 -2.49
CA SER A 181 -31.79 -12.04 -2.12
C SER A 181 -32.31 -10.80 -1.42
N GLY A 182 -33.60 -10.56 -1.52
CA GLY A 182 -34.28 -9.44 -0.89
C GLY A 182 -35.32 -8.78 -1.80
N MET A 183 -35.82 -7.63 -1.34
CA MET A 183 -36.77 -6.83 -2.12
C MET A 183 -36.09 -6.25 -3.35
N LYS A 184 -36.68 -6.49 -4.52
CA LYS A 184 -36.23 -5.97 -5.80
C LYS A 184 -37.33 -5.13 -6.46
N THR A 185 -36.98 -3.96 -6.91
CA THR A 185 -37.88 -3.13 -7.69
C THR A 185 -37.68 -3.39 -9.18
N ILE A 186 -38.68 -3.86 -9.83
CA ILE A 186 -38.71 -4.13 -11.27
C ILE A 186 -39.40 -2.99 -12.00
N TYR A 187 -38.75 -2.46 -13.01
CA TYR A 187 -39.33 -1.47 -13.92
C TYR A 187 -39.56 -2.11 -15.28
N VAL A 188 -40.78 -1.97 -15.80
CA VAL A 188 -41.15 -2.42 -17.14
C VAL A 188 -41.41 -1.21 -17.99
N ARG A 189 -40.76 -1.13 -19.13
CA ARG A 189 -40.85 -0.04 -20.07
C ARG A 189 -41.39 -0.55 -21.41
N ILE A 190 -42.53 -0.06 -21.83
CA ILE A 190 -43.13 -0.40 -23.12
C ILE A 190 -42.94 0.78 -24.06
N THR A 191 -42.18 0.56 -25.13
CA THR A 191 -41.95 1.55 -26.19
C THR A 191 -42.89 1.28 -27.37
N THR A 192 -43.60 2.30 -27.83
CA THR A 192 -44.54 2.22 -28.94
C THR A 192 -43.84 2.14 -30.30
N PRO A 193 -44.53 1.79 -31.39
CA PRO A 193 -43.95 1.81 -32.73
C PRO A 193 -43.39 3.17 -33.17
N THR A 194 -43.86 4.26 -32.58
CA THR A 194 -43.38 5.63 -32.84
C THR A 194 -42.17 6.03 -31.96
N GLY A 195 -41.71 5.16 -31.07
CA GLY A 195 -40.59 5.41 -30.19
C GLY A 195 -40.94 6.10 -28.86
N SER A 196 -42.20 6.43 -28.61
CA SER A 196 -42.68 6.98 -27.34
C SER A 196 -42.82 5.87 -26.28
N VAL A 197 -42.79 6.24 -25.01
CA VAL A 197 -42.96 5.29 -23.88
C VAL A 197 -44.38 5.42 -23.35
N LEU A 198 -45.05 4.28 -23.17
CA LEU A 198 -46.31 4.23 -22.44
C LEU A 198 -46.00 4.45 -20.95
N THR A 199 -46.50 5.54 -20.38
CA THR A 199 -46.11 5.92 -19.01
C THR A 199 -47.26 6.56 -18.25
N ASN A 200 -47.20 6.46 -16.91
CA ASN A 200 -48.05 7.16 -15.97
C ASN A 200 -47.30 8.32 -15.25
N GLY A 201 -46.16 8.74 -15.80
CA GLY A 201 -45.33 9.86 -15.28
C GLY A 201 -44.21 9.48 -14.36
N GLY A 202 -44.01 8.20 -14.07
CA GLY A 202 -42.90 7.72 -13.21
C GLY A 202 -41.60 7.59 -13.99
N THR A 203 -40.47 7.82 -13.29
CA THR A 203 -39.10 7.67 -13.81
C THR A 203 -38.22 6.85 -12.90
N PHE A 204 -37.12 6.33 -13.45
CA PHE A 204 -36.07 5.63 -12.72
C PHE A 204 -34.69 5.93 -13.34
N ASN A 205 -33.63 5.73 -12.60
CA ASN A 205 -32.27 5.98 -13.08
C ASN A 205 -31.68 4.73 -13.74
N TYR A 206 -31.14 4.92 -14.95
CA TYR A 206 -30.41 3.91 -15.71
C TYR A 206 -29.24 4.56 -16.44
N GLU A 207 -28.03 4.06 -16.26
CA GLU A 207 -26.80 4.59 -16.89
C GLU A 207 -26.67 6.12 -16.80
N ASN A 208 -26.85 6.68 -15.61
CA ASN A 208 -26.84 8.14 -15.36
C ASN A 208 -27.90 8.95 -16.10
N ARG A 209 -28.97 8.30 -16.60
CA ARG A 209 -30.12 8.95 -17.23
C ARG A 209 -31.39 8.64 -16.47
N SER A 210 -32.30 9.56 -16.48
CA SER A 210 -33.67 9.34 -16.00
C SER A 210 -34.55 8.83 -17.15
N LEU A 211 -35.04 7.59 -17.03
CA LEU A 211 -35.92 6.96 -17.97
C LEU A 211 -37.35 6.86 -17.42
N GLN A 212 -38.34 7.03 -18.27
CA GLN A 212 -39.75 6.79 -17.94
C GLN A 212 -40.00 5.28 -17.93
N TYR A 213 -40.85 4.81 -17.02
CA TYR A 213 -41.34 3.44 -16.98
C TYR A 213 -42.86 3.40 -17.24
N SER A 214 -43.32 2.27 -17.76
CA SER A 214 -44.76 1.99 -17.91
C SER A 214 -45.35 1.42 -16.62
N MET A 215 -44.63 0.51 -16.00
CA MET A 215 -45.04 -0.19 -14.78
C MET A 215 -43.87 -0.38 -13.84
N LYS A 216 -44.15 -0.37 -12.55
CA LYS A 216 -43.23 -0.65 -11.46
C LYS A 216 -43.81 -1.75 -10.58
N ARG A 217 -42.97 -2.72 -10.15
CA ARG A 217 -43.38 -3.74 -9.21
C ARG A 217 -42.26 -4.11 -8.29
N ASP A 218 -42.55 -4.13 -6.99
CA ASP A 218 -41.63 -4.63 -5.98
C ASP A 218 -41.90 -6.12 -5.76
N ILE A 219 -40.87 -6.93 -5.75
CA ILE A 219 -40.93 -8.37 -5.55
C ILE A 219 -39.91 -8.79 -4.50
N GLU A 220 -40.18 -9.88 -3.81
CA GLU A 220 -39.19 -10.56 -2.97
C GLU A 220 -38.49 -11.61 -3.85
N TYR A 221 -37.18 -11.46 -4.00
CA TYR A 221 -36.37 -12.39 -4.76
C TYR A 221 -35.50 -13.22 -3.82
N THR A 222 -35.61 -14.54 -3.93
CA THR A 222 -34.91 -15.48 -3.04
C THR A 222 -33.77 -16.23 -3.71
N GLY A 223 -33.38 -15.82 -4.92
CA GLY A 223 -32.41 -16.55 -5.74
C GLY A 223 -33.02 -17.61 -6.62
N ASN A 224 -34.29 -17.95 -6.44
CA ASN A 224 -35.01 -18.94 -7.26
C ASN A 224 -35.78 -18.23 -8.38
N GLU A 225 -36.17 -19.03 -9.41
CA GLU A 225 -37.01 -18.52 -10.47
C GLU A 225 -38.30 -17.90 -9.89
N THR A 226 -38.60 -16.67 -10.29
CA THR A 226 -39.74 -15.91 -9.78
C THR A 226 -40.57 -15.36 -10.93
N ALA A 227 -41.82 -15.80 -11.03
CA ALA A 227 -42.76 -15.29 -12.02
C ALA A 227 -43.28 -13.90 -11.63
N VAL A 228 -43.30 -12.99 -12.58
CA VAL A 228 -43.77 -11.61 -12.39
C VAL A 228 -44.82 -11.26 -13.45
N THR A 229 -45.93 -10.68 -13.00
CA THR A 229 -46.99 -10.16 -13.85
C THR A 229 -47.19 -8.69 -13.54
N THR A 230 -47.25 -7.86 -14.58
CA THR A 230 -47.49 -6.41 -14.48
C THR A 230 -48.57 -5.97 -15.44
N TYR A 231 -49.29 -4.91 -15.09
CA TYR A 231 -50.42 -4.40 -15.86
C TYR A 231 -50.25 -2.90 -16.10
N TRP A 232 -50.50 -2.49 -17.31
CA TRP A 232 -50.60 -1.07 -17.68
C TRP A 232 -52.02 -0.78 -18.21
N ASN A 233 -52.70 0.14 -17.57
CA ASN A 233 -54.02 0.57 -18.00
C ASN A 233 -53.88 1.56 -19.15
N VAL A 234 -54.60 1.28 -20.23
CA VAL A 234 -54.54 2.09 -21.45
C VAL A 234 -55.15 3.46 -21.18
N ASN A 235 -54.31 4.48 -21.25
CA ASN A 235 -54.67 5.89 -21.08
C ASN A 235 -54.43 6.76 -22.34
N GLU A 236 -53.98 6.17 -23.42
CA GLU A 236 -53.70 6.83 -24.70
C GLU A 236 -54.01 5.89 -25.87
N PHE A 237 -54.04 6.45 -27.08
CA PHE A 237 -54.28 5.69 -28.31
C PHE A 237 -53.10 4.74 -28.59
N LEU A 238 -53.42 3.47 -28.85
CA LEU A 238 -52.44 2.44 -29.22
C LEU A 238 -52.52 2.18 -30.74
N SER A 239 -51.44 2.52 -31.45
CA SER A 239 -51.29 2.24 -32.88
C SER A 239 -50.83 0.80 -33.12
N ASN A 240 -51.24 0.21 -34.25
CA ASN A 240 -50.69 -1.05 -34.71
C ASN A 240 -49.19 -0.89 -35.03
N GLY A 241 -48.43 -1.95 -34.88
CA GLY A 241 -47.00 -1.95 -35.14
C GLY A 241 -46.23 -2.75 -34.12
N THR A 242 -44.92 -2.53 -34.06
CA THR A 242 -44.01 -3.25 -33.18
C THR A 242 -43.77 -2.46 -31.88
N TYR A 243 -44.09 -3.10 -30.75
CA TYR A 243 -43.82 -2.61 -29.40
C TYR A 243 -42.60 -3.29 -28.85
N ASN A 244 -41.74 -2.55 -28.13
CA ASN A 244 -40.63 -3.12 -27.37
C ASN A 244 -40.96 -3.13 -25.88
N VAL A 245 -40.75 -4.27 -25.24
CA VAL A 245 -40.84 -4.40 -23.78
C VAL A 245 -39.43 -4.58 -23.24
N SER A 246 -38.98 -3.64 -22.43
CA SER A 246 -37.69 -3.70 -21.72
C SER A 246 -37.91 -3.76 -20.23
N ILE A 247 -37.17 -4.62 -19.55
CA ILE A 247 -37.28 -4.87 -18.12
C ILE A 247 -35.98 -4.49 -17.45
N PHE A 248 -36.07 -3.81 -16.32
CA PHE A 248 -34.92 -3.28 -15.56
C PHE A 248 -35.05 -3.67 -14.10
N ALA A 249 -33.93 -4.05 -13.51
CA ALA A 249 -33.78 -4.30 -12.08
C ALA A 249 -32.34 -4.02 -11.67
N ASP A 250 -32.13 -3.58 -10.41
CA ASP A 250 -30.79 -3.31 -9.82
C ASP A 250 -29.89 -2.42 -10.72
N GLY A 251 -30.48 -1.46 -11.45
CA GLY A 251 -29.76 -0.56 -12.32
C GLY A 251 -29.34 -1.14 -13.66
N ASN A 252 -29.77 -2.36 -13.99
CA ASN A 252 -29.45 -3.03 -15.25
C ASN A 252 -30.71 -3.34 -16.07
N MET A 253 -30.56 -3.37 -17.40
CA MET A 253 -31.58 -3.95 -18.27
C MET A 253 -31.46 -5.47 -18.25
N ILE A 254 -32.46 -6.15 -17.72
CA ILE A 254 -32.43 -7.60 -17.48
C ILE A 254 -33.17 -8.40 -18.55
N GLY A 255 -33.85 -7.74 -19.48
CA GLY A 255 -34.49 -8.38 -20.60
C GLY A 255 -35.15 -7.37 -21.56
N SER A 256 -35.28 -7.74 -22.81
CA SER A 256 -35.97 -6.95 -23.83
C SER A 256 -36.52 -7.85 -24.91
N ARG A 257 -37.74 -7.55 -25.37
CA ARG A 257 -38.39 -8.30 -26.47
C ARG A 257 -39.35 -7.42 -27.24
N ASN A 258 -39.43 -7.67 -28.56
CA ASN A 258 -40.35 -6.99 -29.45
C ASN A 258 -41.63 -7.83 -29.68
N PHE A 259 -42.76 -7.14 -29.79
CA PHE A 259 -44.07 -7.72 -30.04
C PHE A 259 -44.79 -6.91 -31.12
N SER A 260 -45.37 -7.60 -32.09
CA SER A 260 -46.09 -6.92 -33.20
C SER A 260 -47.59 -7.15 -33.10
N PHE A 261 -48.32 -6.06 -33.17
CA PHE A 261 -49.78 -6.04 -33.27
C PHE A 261 -50.19 -5.60 -34.67
N LYS A 262 -51.08 -6.35 -35.28
CA LYS A 262 -51.61 -6.10 -36.62
C LYS A 262 -53.02 -5.49 -36.59
#